data_8f735d018aa0b069d29ffc64b19f6f73
#
_entry.id   8f735d018aa0b069d29ffc64b19f6f73
#
_cell.length_a   1.000
_cell.length_b   1.000
_cell.length_c   1.000
_cell.angle_alpha   90.00
_cell.angle_beta   90.00
_cell.angle_gamma   90.00
#
_symmetry.space_group_name_H-M   'P 1'
#
loop_
_entity.id
_entity.type
_entity.pdbx_description
1 polymer ?
#
loop_
_entity_poly.entity_id
_entity_poly.type
_entity_poly.pdbx_seq_one_letter_code
_entity_poly.pdbx_strand_id
1 'polypeptide(L)'
;EFIIEPRLSIRKKLGQYFQIEALGEFKHQNTSQIVNFQNDFLGIEKRRWQLSNDSNIPVIQSRQMSLGLSYSKSGWLISAEGYYKKIKGITTQSQGFQNQYEFVRTSGFNEVRGLDFIVRKRLNNFNSWLSYSFMNSDYTFSDLPEATFPSNYNIRHAITLGTNYTTGKLKVSAGLNWNSGRPTTTPVEGNEISNGEINYNSTNSSTLKDYLRVDVSALYNFRLSTATSANLGVSVWNLLNRENTINSFYRINNDAVTEVKQQSLGITPNLIFRVNF
;
A
#
# COMPACT_ATOMS: atom_id res chain seq x y z
N GLU A 1 15.75 -25.68 -13.30
CA GLU A 1 14.29 -25.94 -13.29
C GLU A 1 13.62 -25.08 -14.35
N PHE A 2 12.70 -25.64 -15.15
CA PHE A 2 11.99 -24.90 -16.19
C PHE A 2 10.68 -24.35 -15.60
N ILE A 3 10.52 -23.02 -15.60
CA ILE A 3 9.36 -22.34 -15.00
C ILE A 3 8.50 -21.75 -16.11
N ILE A 4 7.22 -22.10 -16.13
CA ILE A 4 6.22 -21.58 -17.07
C ILE A 4 5.35 -20.56 -16.38
N GLU A 5 5.24 -19.35 -16.96
CA GLU A 5 4.43 -18.24 -16.46
C GLU A 5 3.31 -17.85 -17.43
N PRO A 6 2.24 -18.66 -17.51
CA PRO A 6 1.13 -18.35 -18.40
C PRO A 6 0.35 -17.13 -17.93
N ARG A 7 -0.08 -16.32 -18.90
CA ARG A 7 -0.96 -15.16 -18.69
C ARG A 7 -2.09 -15.21 -19.71
N LEU A 8 -3.30 -14.95 -19.23
CA LEU A 8 -4.51 -14.87 -20.06
C LEU A 8 -5.22 -13.55 -19.77
N SER A 9 -5.56 -12.82 -20.83
CA SER A 9 -6.39 -11.63 -20.77
C SER A 9 -7.49 -11.74 -21.81
N ILE A 10 -8.73 -11.72 -21.36
CA ILE A 10 -9.92 -11.77 -22.21
C ILE A 10 -10.70 -10.49 -21.99
N ARG A 11 -10.93 -9.74 -23.08
CA ARG A 11 -11.75 -8.53 -23.07
C ARG A 11 -12.88 -8.66 -24.06
N LYS A 12 -14.11 -8.32 -23.64
CA LYS A 12 -15.28 -8.33 -24.48
C LYS A 12 -16.12 -7.08 -24.28
N LYS A 13 -16.41 -6.39 -25.37
CA LYS A 13 -17.39 -5.29 -25.34
C LYS A 13 -18.79 -5.86 -25.29
N LEU A 14 -19.62 -5.35 -24.41
CA LEU A 14 -21.04 -5.66 -24.24
C LEU A 14 -21.85 -4.42 -24.65
N GLY A 15 -22.23 -4.40 -25.93
CA GLY A 15 -22.84 -3.21 -26.52
C GLY A 15 -21.85 -2.06 -26.70
N GLN A 16 -22.36 -0.82 -26.66
CA GLN A 16 -21.56 0.38 -26.94
C GLN A 16 -20.80 0.94 -25.74
N TYR A 17 -21.26 0.66 -24.53
CA TYR A 17 -20.79 1.37 -23.31
C TYR A 17 -20.17 0.48 -22.27
N PHE A 18 -20.39 -0.82 -22.32
CA PHE A 18 -19.89 -1.77 -21.32
C PHE A 18 -18.75 -2.62 -21.88
N GLN A 19 -17.82 -2.96 -21.02
CA GLN A 19 -16.74 -3.92 -21.28
C GLN A 19 -16.54 -4.81 -20.07
N ILE A 20 -16.45 -6.11 -20.30
CA ILE A 20 -16.04 -7.10 -19.32
C ILE A 20 -14.59 -7.49 -19.59
N GLU A 21 -13.82 -7.70 -18.55
CA GLU A 21 -12.42 -8.16 -18.61
C GLU A 21 -12.20 -9.28 -17.59
N ALA A 22 -11.56 -10.36 -18.03
CA ALA A 22 -11.11 -11.44 -17.17
C ALA A 22 -9.60 -11.62 -17.33
N LEU A 23 -8.88 -11.65 -16.24
CA LEU A 23 -7.43 -11.81 -16.19
C LEU A 23 -7.06 -13.02 -15.36
N GLY A 24 -6.00 -13.73 -15.78
CA GLY A 24 -5.37 -14.79 -15.02
C GLY A 24 -3.87 -14.81 -15.29
N GLU A 25 -3.07 -14.95 -14.24
CA GLU A 25 -1.62 -15.05 -14.41
C GLU A 25 -0.97 -15.92 -13.35
N PHE A 26 0.15 -16.53 -13.74
CA PHE A 26 1.10 -17.19 -12.86
C PHE A 26 2.43 -16.49 -12.97
N LYS A 27 3.08 -16.22 -11.84
CA LYS A 27 4.39 -15.59 -11.77
C LYS A 27 5.26 -16.31 -10.75
N HIS A 28 6.54 -16.29 -10.98
CA HIS A 28 7.55 -16.82 -10.06
C HIS A 28 8.61 -15.76 -9.80
N GLN A 29 9.19 -15.82 -8.61
CA GLN A 29 10.35 -15.02 -8.24
C GLN A 29 11.35 -15.96 -7.57
N ASN A 30 12.56 -16.02 -8.12
CA ASN A 30 13.64 -16.90 -7.65
C ASN A 30 14.66 -16.18 -6.77
N THR A 31 14.37 -14.96 -6.36
CA THR A 31 15.20 -14.19 -5.42
C THR A 31 14.36 -13.68 -4.28
N SER A 32 14.90 -13.71 -3.07
CA SER A 32 14.24 -13.16 -1.88
C SER A 32 15.23 -12.29 -1.11
N GLN A 33 14.74 -11.19 -0.54
CA GLN A 33 15.53 -10.41 0.39
C GLN A 33 15.45 -11.07 1.75
N ILE A 34 16.56 -11.62 2.20
CA ILE A 34 16.67 -12.28 3.50
C ILE A 34 17.34 -11.33 4.49
N VAL A 35 16.74 -11.24 5.67
CA VAL A 35 17.30 -10.53 6.82
C VAL A 35 18.13 -11.52 7.61
N ASN A 36 19.43 -11.26 7.73
CA ASN A 36 20.34 -12.08 8.51
C ASN A 36 20.58 -11.41 9.85
N PHE A 37 19.99 -11.96 10.91
CA PHE A 37 20.10 -11.48 12.29
C PHE A 37 21.42 -11.91 12.98
N GLN A 38 22.37 -12.50 12.26
CA GLN A 38 23.71 -12.67 12.81
C GLN A 38 24.23 -11.28 13.21
N ASN A 39 24.28 -11.05 14.51
CA ASN A 39 24.81 -9.84 15.09
C ASN A 39 26.19 -9.58 14.53
N ASP A 40 26.28 -8.58 13.69
CA ASP A 40 27.54 -7.93 13.40
C ASP A 40 28.01 -7.26 14.70
N PHE A 41 29.30 -7.08 14.85
CA PHE A 41 29.91 -6.31 15.95
C PHE A 41 29.21 -4.95 16.24
N LEU A 42 28.44 -4.44 15.29
CA LEU A 42 27.67 -3.18 15.39
C LEU A 42 26.16 -3.37 15.56
N GLY A 43 25.63 -4.59 15.64
CA GLY A 43 24.17 -4.83 15.75
C GLY A 43 23.36 -4.41 14.52
N ILE A 44 23.99 -4.28 13.35
CA ILE A 44 23.32 -3.84 12.12
C ILE A 44 22.71 -5.04 11.40
N GLU A 45 21.41 -4.98 11.13
CA GLU A 45 20.73 -5.95 10.28
C GLU A 45 21.34 -5.97 8.89
N LYS A 46 21.79 -7.16 8.45
CA LYS A 46 22.27 -7.36 7.06
C LYS A 46 21.13 -7.86 6.20
N ARG A 47 20.67 -7.02 5.29
CA ARG A 47 19.70 -7.39 4.25
C ARG A 47 20.44 -7.81 3.00
N ARG A 48 20.21 -9.04 2.52
CA ARG A 48 20.85 -9.57 1.32
C ARG A 48 19.84 -10.19 0.39
N TRP A 49 19.96 -9.92 -0.89
CA TRP A 49 19.25 -10.66 -1.92
C TRP A 49 19.94 -12.04 -2.09
N GLN A 50 19.12 -13.07 -1.99
CA GLN A 50 19.57 -14.45 -2.15
C GLN A 50 18.71 -15.18 -3.18
N LEU A 51 19.33 -16.08 -3.93
CA LEU A 51 18.62 -16.98 -4.82
C LEU A 51 17.84 -18.02 -4.03
N SER A 52 16.70 -18.41 -4.56
CA SER A 52 15.94 -19.55 -4.04
C SER A 52 16.78 -20.81 -4.07
N ASN A 53 16.59 -21.66 -3.07
CA ASN A 53 17.25 -22.95 -2.93
C ASN A 53 16.25 -24.00 -2.41
N ASP A 54 16.66 -25.27 -2.45
CA ASP A 54 15.79 -26.39 -2.05
C ASP A 54 15.68 -26.58 -0.54
N SER A 55 16.35 -25.74 0.26
CA SER A 55 16.42 -25.94 1.72
C SER A 55 15.56 -24.95 2.51
N ASN A 56 15.77 -23.65 2.35
CA ASN A 56 15.18 -22.63 3.24
C ASN A 56 14.69 -21.35 2.53
N ILE A 57 14.98 -21.18 1.25
CA ILE A 57 14.53 -20.03 0.46
C ILE A 57 13.73 -20.55 -0.73
N PRO A 58 12.43 -20.78 -0.58
CA PRO A 58 11.61 -21.33 -1.65
C PRO A 58 11.45 -20.34 -2.80
N VAL A 59 11.18 -20.85 -3.98
CA VAL A 59 10.73 -20.03 -5.12
C VAL A 59 9.35 -19.44 -4.77
N ILE A 60 9.23 -18.13 -4.82
CA ILE A 60 7.96 -17.46 -4.60
C ILE A 60 7.08 -17.67 -5.82
N GLN A 61 5.87 -18.17 -5.62
CA GLN A 61 4.88 -18.47 -6.66
C GLN A 61 3.63 -17.62 -6.42
N SER A 62 3.24 -16.82 -7.40
CA SER A 62 2.02 -16.02 -7.37
C SER A 62 1.02 -16.53 -8.42
N ARG A 63 -0.21 -16.75 -7.97
CA ARG A 63 -1.37 -17.04 -8.83
C ARG A 63 -2.42 -15.99 -8.56
N GLN A 64 -2.86 -15.32 -9.62
CA GLN A 64 -3.93 -14.33 -9.48
C GLN A 64 -4.95 -14.44 -10.60
N MET A 65 -6.18 -14.07 -10.28
CA MET A 65 -7.28 -13.92 -11.22
C MET A 65 -8.10 -12.70 -10.85
N SER A 66 -8.68 -12.06 -11.85
CA SER A 66 -9.63 -10.97 -11.66
C SER A 66 -10.73 -10.96 -12.70
N LEU A 67 -11.85 -10.37 -12.32
CA LEU A 67 -13.01 -10.14 -13.19
C LEU A 67 -13.47 -8.70 -12.99
N GLY A 68 -13.48 -7.94 -14.09
CA GLY A 68 -13.83 -6.53 -14.10
C GLY A 68 -14.98 -6.24 -15.06
N LEU A 69 -15.80 -5.25 -14.69
CA LEU A 69 -16.82 -4.64 -15.53
C LEU A 69 -16.59 -3.14 -15.57
N SER A 70 -16.59 -2.57 -16.77
CA SER A 70 -16.47 -1.14 -16.94
C SER A 70 -17.58 -0.57 -17.83
N TYR A 71 -17.99 0.65 -17.48
CA TYR A 71 -18.95 1.47 -18.24
C TYR A 71 -18.29 2.76 -18.66
N SER A 72 -18.44 3.14 -19.93
CA SER A 72 -17.88 4.38 -20.47
C SER A 72 -18.86 5.07 -21.39
N LYS A 73 -19.36 6.27 -21.00
CA LYS A 73 -20.26 7.11 -21.81
C LYS A 73 -20.19 8.58 -21.38
N SER A 74 -20.18 9.49 -22.33
CA SER A 74 -20.33 10.95 -22.10
C SER A 74 -19.40 11.50 -21.00
N GLY A 75 -18.13 11.10 -21.01
CA GLY A 75 -17.12 11.53 -20.05
C GLY A 75 -17.19 10.82 -18.69
N TRP A 76 -18.10 9.86 -18.48
CA TRP A 76 -18.08 8.93 -17.38
C TRP A 76 -17.22 7.72 -17.69
N LEU A 77 -16.47 7.27 -16.71
CA LEU A 77 -15.90 5.92 -16.61
C LEU A 77 -16.25 5.39 -15.23
N ILE A 78 -16.93 4.26 -15.17
CA ILE A 78 -17.24 3.55 -13.93
C ILE A 78 -16.70 2.14 -14.10
N SER A 79 -15.89 1.67 -13.16
CA SER A 79 -15.29 0.33 -13.20
C SER A 79 -15.40 -0.34 -11.84
N ALA A 80 -15.68 -1.61 -11.84
CA ALA A 80 -15.62 -2.49 -10.67
C ALA A 80 -14.82 -3.74 -11.05
N GLU A 81 -13.88 -4.15 -10.21
CA GLU A 81 -13.05 -5.34 -10.41
C GLU A 81 -12.96 -6.12 -9.10
N GLY A 82 -13.29 -7.42 -9.16
CA GLY A 82 -13.04 -8.37 -8.10
C GLY A 82 -11.78 -9.18 -8.40
N TYR A 83 -10.94 -9.43 -7.39
CA TYR A 83 -9.71 -10.18 -7.57
C TYR A 83 -9.40 -11.13 -6.43
N TYR A 84 -8.67 -12.18 -6.77
CA TYR A 84 -8.08 -13.13 -5.84
C TYR A 84 -6.63 -13.38 -6.21
N LYS A 85 -5.74 -13.39 -5.22
CA LYS A 85 -4.33 -13.66 -5.38
C LYS A 85 -3.82 -14.57 -4.25
N LYS A 86 -3.05 -15.59 -4.60
CA LYS A 86 -2.35 -16.45 -3.65
C LYS A 86 -0.86 -16.47 -3.96
N ILE A 87 -0.06 -16.13 -2.96
CA ILE A 87 1.40 -16.09 -3.05
C ILE A 87 1.96 -17.16 -2.10
N LYS A 88 2.62 -18.17 -2.64
CA LYS A 88 3.28 -19.25 -1.89
C LYS A 88 4.79 -19.00 -1.83
N GLY A 89 5.46 -19.66 -0.89
CA GLY A 89 6.92 -19.55 -0.73
C GLY A 89 7.37 -18.26 -0.03
N ILE A 90 6.48 -17.65 0.75
CA ILE A 90 6.86 -16.52 1.62
C ILE A 90 7.60 -17.09 2.82
N THR A 91 8.73 -16.50 3.19
CA THR A 91 9.49 -16.88 4.37
C THR A 91 9.43 -15.81 5.45
N THR A 92 9.36 -16.23 6.73
CA THR A 92 9.43 -15.34 7.89
C THR A 92 10.76 -14.59 7.99
N GLN A 93 11.80 -15.04 7.31
CA GLN A 93 13.09 -14.34 7.21
C GLN A 93 13.05 -13.11 6.30
N SER A 94 11.93 -12.87 5.60
CA SER A 94 11.79 -11.67 4.76
C SER A 94 11.49 -10.43 5.59
N GLN A 95 11.75 -9.26 5.01
CA GLN A 95 11.58 -7.95 5.64
C GLN A 95 10.17 -7.68 6.21
N GLY A 96 9.15 -8.42 5.78
CA GLY A 96 7.76 -8.25 6.24
C GLY A 96 7.47 -8.75 7.65
N PHE A 97 8.40 -9.48 8.30
CA PHE A 97 8.18 -10.20 9.57
C PHE A 97 9.14 -9.75 10.69
N GLN A 98 9.51 -8.49 10.72
CA GLN A 98 10.57 -7.96 11.61
C GLN A 98 10.21 -7.88 13.11
N ASN A 99 9.01 -8.24 13.55
CA ASN A 99 8.62 -7.99 14.93
C ASN A 99 8.56 -9.24 15.81
N GLN A 100 7.80 -10.25 15.45
CA GLN A 100 7.56 -11.41 16.31
C GLN A 100 8.20 -12.71 15.82
N TYR A 101 8.41 -12.85 14.51
CA TYR A 101 8.86 -14.10 13.89
C TYR A 101 10.20 -13.98 13.19
N GLU A 102 10.96 -12.93 13.49
CA GLU A 102 12.26 -12.69 12.84
C GLU A 102 13.30 -13.81 13.07
N PHE A 103 13.19 -14.52 14.19
CA PHE A 103 14.07 -15.65 14.52
C PHE A 103 13.51 -17.01 14.07
N VAL A 104 12.26 -17.08 13.64
CA VAL A 104 11.63 -18.31 13.18
C VAL A 104 11.88 -18.49 11.69
N ARG A 105 12.32 -19.69 11.31
CA ARG A 105 12.63 -20.02 9.90
C ARG A 105 11.57 -20.95 9.35
N THR A 106 10.47 -20.39 8.88
CA THR A 106 9.42 -21.17 8.24
C THR A 106 8.93 -20.49 6.95
N SER A 107 8.25 -21.25 6.11
CA SER A 107 7.65 -20.78 4.89
C SER A 107 6.13 -20.96 4.89
N GLY A 108 5.44 -20.05 4.24
CA GLY A 108 4.00 -20.03 4.19
C GLY A 108 3.46 -19.40 2.91
N PHE A 109 2.23 -18.94 3.00
CA PHE A 109 1.58 -18.27 1.88
C PHE A 109 0.78 -17.05 2.35
N ASN A 110 0.49 -16.17 1.41
CA ASN A 110 -0.43 -15.04 1.57
C ASN A 110 -1.62 -15.22 0.63
N GLU A 111 -2.81 -14.99 1.13
CA GLU A 111 -4.03 -14.93 0.35
C GLU A 111 -4.59 -13.50 0.39
N VAL A 112 -4.85 -12.96 -0.79
CA VAL A 112 -5.41 -11.61 -0.96
C VAL A 112 -6.67 -11.71 -1.80
N ARG A 113 -7.74 -11.08 -1.34
CA ARG A 113 -9.00 -10.93 -2.06
C ARG A 113 -9.54 -9.53 -1.87
N GLY A 114 -10.13 -8.99 -2.91
CA GLY A 114 -10.63 -7.63 -2.83
C GLY A 114 -11.55 -7.24 -3.97
N LEU A 115 -12.04 -6.01 -3.83
CA LEU A 115 -12.90 -5.33 -4.79
C LEU A 115 -12.37 -3.90 -4.97
N ASP A 116 -12.17 -3.50 -6.22
CA ASP A 116 -11.77 -2.15 -6.58
C ASP A 116 -12.86 -1.48 -7.38
N PHE A 117 -13.17 -0.23 -7.03
CA PHE A 117 -14.13 0.63 -7.73
C PHE A 117 -13.44 1.91 -8.17
N ILE A 118 -13.68 2.30 -9.42
CA ILE A 118 -13.23 3.59 -9.95
C ILE A 118 -14.42 4.28 -10.60
N VAL A 119 -14.63 5.53 -10.20
CA VAL A 119 -15.58 6.43 -10.86
C VAL A 119 -14.84 7.66 -11.31
N ARG A 120 -14.87 7.97 -12.59
CA ARG A 120 -14.28 9.18 -13.17
C ARG A 120 -15.30 9.93 -13.98
N LYS A 121 -15.34 11.25 -13.80
CA LYS A 121 -16.11 12.18 -14.63
C LYS A 121 -15.17 13.22 -15.23
N ARG A 122 -15.23 13.34 -16.57
CA ARG A 122 -14.56 14.40 -17.31
C ARG A 122 -15.61 15.29 -17.95
N LEU A 123 -15.52 16.57 -17.68
CA LEU A 123 -16.19 17.67 -18.37
C LEU A 123 -15.11 18.59 -18.97
N ASN A 124 -15.52 19.59 -19.78
CA ASN A 124 -14.55 20.46 -20.47
C ASN A 124 -13.45 21.01 -19.54
N ASN A 125 -13.86 21.62 -18.45
CA ASN A 125 -12.97 22.32 -17.51
C ASN A 125 -12.78 21.57 -16.19
N PHE A 126 -13.51 20.48 -15.98
CA PHE A 126 -13.54 19.74 -14.73
C PHE A 126 -13.21 18.27 -14.98
N ASN A 127 -12.32 17.72 -14.16
CA ASN A 127 -12.03 16.29 -14.13
C ASN A 127 -11.94 15.84 -12.70
N SER A 128 -12.76 14.85 -12.35
CA SER A 128 -12.79 14.26 -11.00
C SER A 128 -12.78 12.76 -11.09
N TRP A 129 -12.14 12.11 -10.13
CA TRP A 129 -12.13 10.66 -9.99
C TRP A 129 -12.15 10.27 -8.51
N LEU A 130 -12.83 9.18 -8.24
CA LEU A 130 -12.90 8.51 -6.95
C LEU A 130 -12.46 7.07 -7.17
N SER A 131 -11.55 6.60 -6.35
CA SER A 131 -11.19 5.18 -6.22
C SER A 131 -11.55 4.71 -4.82
N TYR A 132 -12.15 3.54 -4.73
CA TYR A 132 -12.39 2.83 -3.50
C TYR A 132 -11.88 1.39 -3.65
N SER A 133 -11.10 0.94 -2.68
CA SER A 133 -10.60 -0.43 -2.59
C SER A 133 -11.04 -1.06 -1.28
N PHE A 134 -11.54 -2.28 -1.38
CA PHE A 134 -11.72 -3.19 -0.26
C PHE A 134 -10.78 -4.38 -0.43
N MET A 135 -9.97 -4.67 0.59
CA MET A 135 -9.00 -5.75 0.54
C MET A 135 -8.99 -6.54 1.86
N ASN A 136 -8.86 -7.86 1.75
CA ASN A 136 -8.46 -8.72 2.86
C ASN A 136 -7.21 -9.50 2.45
N SER A 137 -6.20 -9.49 3.31
CA SER A 137 -4.90 -10.11 3.06
C SER A 137 -4.39 -10.79 4.31
N ASP A 138 -4.29 -12.14 4.27
CA ASP A 138 -3.91 -12.95 5.41
C ASP A 138 -2.68 -13.80 5.08
N TYR A 139 -1.76 -13.89 6.03
CA TYR A 139 -0.66 -14.85 6.01
C TYR A 139 -1.07 -16.14 6.67
N THR A 140 -0.54 -17.26 6.15
CA THR A 140 -0.65 -18.57 6.78
C THR A 140 0.71 -19.25 6.81
N PHE A 141 1.16 -19.63 8.02
CA PHE A 141 2.38 -20.39 8.30
C PHE A 141 2.04 -21.52 9.23
N SER A 142 2.00 -22.73 8.71
CA SER A 142 1.51 -23.92 9.45
C SER A 142 2.35 -24.26 10.71
N ASP A 143 3.61 -23.84 10.72
CA ASP A 143 4.55 -24.14 11.80
C ASP A 143 4.54 -23.09 12.92
N LEU A 144 3.76 -22.01 12.78
CA LEU A 144 3.62 -21.01 13.81
C LEU A 144 2.47 -21.36 14.78
N PRO A 145 2.57 -20.99 16.06
CA PRO A 145 1.49 -21.19 17.04
C PRO A 145 0.17 -20.56 16.59
N GLU A 146 0.23 -19.35 16.03
CA GLU A 146 -0.86 -18.67 15.33
C GLU A 146 -0.67 -18.86 13.83
N ALA A 147 -1.28 -19.92 13.29
CA ALA A 147 -1.04 -20.31 11.90
C ALA A 147 -1.53 -19.29 10.87
N THR A 148 -2.57 -18.52 11.19
CA THR A 148 -3.16 -17.54 10.24
C THR A 148 -3.41 -16.21 10.92
N PHE A 149 -2.90 -15.12 10.34
CA PHE A 149 -3.04 -13.75 10.85
C PHE A 149 -3.04 -12.72 9.71
N PRO A 150 -3.61 -11.52 9.94
CA PRO A 150 -3.63 -10.45 8.93
C PRO A 150 -2.22 -10.05 8.49
N SER A 151 -2.04 -9.79 7.21
CA SER A 151 -0.77 -9.26 6.72
C SER A 151 -0.54 -7.83 7.23
N ASN A 152 0.73 -7.42 7.33
CA ASN A 152 1.11 -6.06 7.74
C ASN A 152 0.54 -4.97 6.81
N TYR A 153 0.08 -5.35 5.62
CA TYR A 153 -0.48 -4.46 4.60
C TYR A 153 -1.98 -4.68 4.39
N ASN A 154 -2.66 -5.38 5.31
CA ASN A 154 -4.10 -5.60 5.24
C ASN A 154 -4.88 -4.31 5.57
N ILE A 155 -4.77 -3.32 4.68
CA ILE A 155 -5.57 -2.09 4.74
C ILE A 155 -6.94 -2.40 4.15
N ARG A 156 -7.92 -2.62 5.02
CA ARG A 156 -9.22 -3.16 4.63
C ARG A 156 -10.02 -2.24 3.72
N HIS A 157 -9.93 -0.94 3.93
CA HIS A 157 -10.63 0.07 3.14
C HIS A 157 -9.69 1.20 2.76
N ALA A 158 -9.69 1.61 1.50
CA ALA A 158 -8.95 2.77 1.03
C ALA A 158 -9.82 3.60 0.07
N ILE A 159 -9.82 4.91 0.23
CA ILE A 159 -10.49 5.88 -0.64
C ILE A 159 -9.47 6.91 -1.10
N THR A 160 -9.45 7.15 -2.39
CA THR A 160 -8.72 8.27 -2.97
C THR A 160 -9.65 9.08 -3.87
N LEU A 161 -9.74 10.37 -3.63
CA LEU A 161 -10.48 11.32 -4.44
C LEU A 161 -9.50 12.34 -5.01
N GLY A 162 -9.59 12.59 -6.30
CA GLY A 162 -8.86 13.66 -6.96
C GLY A 162 -9.79 14.48 -7.85
N THR A 163 -9.65 15.80 -7.80
CA THR A 163 -10.41 16.72 -8.64
C THR A 163 -9.53 17.84 -9.12
N ASN A 164 -9.77 18.30 -10.34
CA ASN A 164 -9.18 19.52 -10.85
C ASN A 164 -10.18 20.30 -11.70
N TYR A 165 -10.07 21.61 -11.60
CA TYR A 165 -10.84 22.57 -12.38
C TYR A 165 -9.88 23.53 -13.06
N THR A 166 -10.05 23.74 -14.37
CA THR A 166 -9.21 24.63 -15.16
C THR A 166 -10.09 25.73 -15.74
N THR A 167 -9.74 26.99 -15.46
CA THR A 167 -10.45 28.15 -16.02
C THR A 167 -9.43 29.17 -16.51
N GLY A 168 -9.42 29.40 -17.84
CA GLY A 168 -8.44 30.27 -18.48
C GLY A 168 -6.99 29.87 -18.14
N LYS A 169 -6.30 30.72 -17.37
CA LYS A 169 -4.90 30.53 -16.98
C LYS A 169 -4.73 29.84 -15.61
N LEU A 170 -5.82 29.64 -14.88
CA LEU A 170 -5.80 29.09 -13.52
C LEU A 170 -6.27 27.63 -13.54
N LYS A 171 -5.49 26.77 -12.89
CA LYS A 171 -5.85 25.39 -12.56
C LYS A 171 -5.85 25.23 -11.05
N VAL A 172 -6.96 24.78 -10.49
CA VAL A 172 -7.10 24.45 -9.07
C VAL A 172 -7.31 22.95 -8.95
N SER A 173 -6.67 22.33 -7.95
CA SER A 173 -6.82 20.90 -7.72
C SER A 173 -6.97 20.62 -6.22
N ALA A 174 -7.73 19.58 -5.90
CA ALA A 174 -7.84 19.04 -4.56
C ALA A 174 -7.76 17.52 -4.60
N GLY A 175 -7.20 16.94 -3.55
CA GLY A 175 -7.08 15.50 -3.35
C GLY A 175 -7.42 15.13 -1.92
N LEU A 176 -7.99 13.93 -1.75
CA LEU A 176 -8.24 13.30 -0.47
C LEU A 176 -7.72 11.87 -0.52
N ASN A 177 -6.99 11.47 0.51
CA ASN A 177 -6.58 10.09 0.74
C ASN A 177 -7.05 9.69 2.13
N TRP A 178 -7.87 8.67 2.19
CA TRP A 178 -8.28 8.04 3.43
C TRP A 178 -8.10 6.54 3.34
N ASN A 179 -7.64 5.93 4.42
CA ASN A 179 -7.66 4.47 4.56
C ASN A 179 -7.87 4.06 6.01
N SER A 180 -8.45 2.89 6.20
CA SER A 180 -8.50 2.24 7.50
C SER A 180 -7.08 1.99 8.03
N GLY A 181 -6.92 1.97 9.34
CA GLY A 181 -5.64 1.68 9.97
C GLY A 181 -5.06 0.35 9.48
N ARG A 182 -3.75 0.30 9.31
CA ARG A 182 -3.05 -0.95 9.02
C ARG A 182 -2.94 -1.80 10.27
N PRO A 183 -2.85 -3.14 10.15
CA PRO A 183 -2.63 -4.03 11.27
C PRO A 183 -1.35 -3.71 12.05
N THR A 184 -1.43 -3.91 13.36
CA THR A 184 -0.31 -3.77 14.29
C THR A 184 -0.47 -4.76 15.43
N THR A 185 0.63 -5.05 16.13
CA THR A 185 0.65 -5.91 17.31
C THR A 185 0.92 -5.04 18.52
N THR A 186 0.09 -5.15 19.54
CA THR A 186 0.21 -4.39 20.79
C THR A 186 0.68 -5.28 21.94
N PRO A 187 1.36 -4.74 22.95
CA PRO A 187 1.65 -5.48 24.19
C PRO A 187 0.35 -5.91 24.90
N VAL A 188 0.44 -6.98 25.70
CA VAL A 188 -0.66 -7.45 26.55
C VAL A 188 -0.88 -6.45 27.67
N GLU A 189 -2.06 -5.83 27.73
CA GLU A 189 -2.41 -4.86 28.76
C GLU A 189 -2.33 -5.47 30.16
N GLY A 190 -1.63 -4.79 31.07
CA GLY A 190 -1.40 -5.22 32.45
C GLY A 190 -0.36 -6.34 32.62
N ASN A 191 0.24 -6.83 31.53
CA ASN A 191 1.35 -7.80 31.53
C ASN A 191 2.26 -7.58 30.33
N GLU A 192 2.71 -6.33 30.15
CA GLU A 192 3.43 -5.87 28.96
C GLU A 192 4.86 -6.43 28.87
N ILE A 193 5.44 -6.87 30.01
CA ILE A 193 6.79 -7.45 30.08
C ILE A 193 6.72 -8.82 30.70
N SER A 194 7.32 -9.81 30.03
CA SER A 194 7.50 -11.17 30.53
C SER A 194 8.93 -11.63 30.23
N ASN A 195 9.63 -12.13 31.26
CA ASN A 195 11.03 -12.58 31.15
C ASN A 195 12.00 -11.56 30.55
N GLY A 196 11.75 -10.27 30.78
CA GLY A 196 12.61 -9.19 30.25
C GLY A 196 12.34 -8.80 28.79
N GLU A 197 11.36 -9.40 28.15
CA GLU A 197 10.92 -9.13 26.79
C GLU A 197 9.50 -8.57 26.77
N ILE A 198 9.14 -7.88 25.68
CA ILE A 198 7.78 -7.38 25.50
C ILE A 198 6.84 -8.57 25.23
N ASN A 199 5.82 -8.68 26.07
CA ASN A 199 4.76 -9.66 25.91
C ASN A 199 3.69 -9.11 24.96
N TYR A 200 3.62 -9.65 23.75
CA TYR A 200 2.70 -9.19 22.72
C TYR A 200 1.40 -10.00 22.67
N ASN A 201 0.31 -9.32 22.30
CA ASN A 201 -0.92 -9.98 21.84
C ASN A 201 -0.68 -10.75 20.54
N SER A 202 -1.72 -11.43 20.05
CA SER A 202 -1.71 -12.11 18.75
C SER A 202 -1.25 -11.20 17.63
N THR A 203 -0.53 -11.75 16.67
CA THR A 203 0.10 -11.01 15.58
C THR A 203 -0.93 -10.24 14.76
N ASN A 204 -0.70 -8.93 14.61
CA ASN A 204 -1.56 -8.04 13.81
C ASN A 204 -3.04 -8.05 14.26
N SER A 205 -3.31 -8.36 15.52
CA SER A 205 -4.67 -8.41 16.10
C SER A 205 -5.28 -7.04 16.34
N SER A 206 -4.48 -5.98 16.35
CA SER A 206 -4.90 -4.59 16.50
C SER A 206 -4.72 -3.81 15.19
N THR A 207 -5.24 -2.58 15.14
CA THR A 207 -5.06 -1.68 13.99
C THR A 207 -4.63 -0.30 14.46
N LEU A 208 -3.76 0.35 13.69
CA LEU A 208 -3.47 1.78 13.86
C LEU A 208 -4.74 2.60 13.59
N LYS A 209 -4.73 3.87 14.02
CA LYS A 209 -5.79 4.82 13.64
C LYS A 209 -5.82 4.98 12.12
N ASP A 210 -7.01 5.29 11.59
CA ASP A 210 -7.19 5.56 10.17
C ASP A 210 -6.33 6.75 9.71
N TYR A 211 -5.87 6.68 8.48
CA TYR A 211 -5.14 7.74 7.80
C TYR A 211 -6.10 8.66 7.06
N LEU A 212 -5.94 9.96 7.19
CA LEU A 212 -6.68 10.94 6.38
C LEU A 212 -5.76 12.11 6.02
N ARG A 213 -5.69 12.41 4.72
CA ARG A 213 -4.96 13.56 4.20
C ARG A 213 -5.76 14.27 3.12
N VAL A 214 -5.83 15.56 3.22
CA VAL A 214 -6.39 16.45 2.20
C VAL A 214 -5.30 17.37 1.69
N ASP A 215 -5.17 17.44 0.36
CA ASP A 215 -4.17 18.24 -0.33
C ASP A 215 -4.86 19.21 -1.28
N VAL A 216 -4.35 20.43 -1.42
CA VAL A 216 -4.88 21.43 -2.35
C VAL A 216 -3.74 22.09 -3.13
N SER A 217 -4.02 22.50 -4.36
CA SER A 217 -3.05 23.26 -5.16
C SER A 217 -3.73 24.23 -6.12
N ALA A 218 -3.03 25.32 -6.45
CA ALA A 218 -3.38 26.23 -7.49
C ALA A 218 -2.17 26.51 -8.37
N LEU A 219 -2.36 26.49 -9.69
CA LEU A 219 -1.32 26.77 -10.69
C LEU A 219 -1.83 27.85 -11.62
N TYR A 220 -1.09 28.95 -11.74
CA TYR A 220 -1.40 30.04 -12.64
C TYR A 220 -0.36 30.11 -13.76
N ASN A 221 -0.84 30.05 -15.01
CA ASN A 221 -0.02 30.10 -16.21
C ASN A 221 -0.10 31.51 -16.84
N PHE A 222 1.04 32.12 -17.15
CA PHE A 222 1.09 33.43 -17.76
C PHE A 222 2.26 33.55 -18.77
N ARG A 223 2.15 34.48 -19.69
CA ARG A 223 3.21 34.77 -20.65
C ARG A 223 4.07 35.91 -20.11
N LEU A 224 5.39 35.74 -20.21
CA LEU A 224 6.38 36.78 -19.94
C LEU A 224 6.74 37.55 -21.22
N SER A 225 6.78 36.83 -22.36
CA SER A 225 7.01 37.41 -23.68
C SER A 225 6.28 36.58 -24.75
N THR A 226 6.49 36.91 -26.03
CA THR A 226 5.95 36.12 -27.16
C THR A 226 6.52 34.70 -27.21
N ALA A 227 7.78 34.50 -26.78
CA ALA A 227 8.48 33.22 -26.78
C ALA A 227 8.56 32.55 -25.39
N THR A 228 8.26 33.28 -24.31
CA THR A 228 8.51 32.81 -22.94
C THR A 228 7.21 32.78 -22.15
N SER A 229 6.94 31.64 -21.52
CA SER A 229 5.83 31.46 -20.58
C SER A 229 6.32 31.09 -19.16
N ALA A 230 5.53 31.39 -18.16
CA ALA A 230 5.83 31.04 -16.80
C ALA A 230 4.61 30.44 -16.07
N ASN A 231 4.90 29.61 -15.08
CA ASN A 231 3.91 29.01 -14.19
C ASN A 231 4.27 29.35 -12.76
N LEU A 232 3.31 29.89 -12.02
CA LEU A 232 3.38 30.08 -10.59
C LEU A 232 2.41 29.11 -9.93
N GLY A 233 2.91 28.26 -9.04
CA GLY A 233 2.11 27.24 -8.35
C GLY A 233 2.29 27.33 -6.85
N VAL A 234 1.19 27.17 -6.13
CA VAL A 234 1.16 26.98 -4.68
C VAL A 234 0.45 25.67 -4.36
N SER A 235 0.94 24.94 -3.38
CA SER A 235 0.25 23.74 -2.90
C SER A 235 0.44 23.59 -1.40
N VAL A 236 -0.54 22.93 -0.77
CA VAL A 236 -0.49 22.59 0.64
C VAL A 236 -0.80 21.10 0.76
N TRP A 237 0.16 20.35 1.27
CA TRP A 237 -0.03 18.96 1.68
C TRP A 237 -0.56 18.91 3.10
N ASN A 238 -1.43 17.93 3.36
CA ASN A 238 -2.05 17.73 4.66
C ASN A 238 -2.68 19.01 5.22
N LEU A 239 -3.58 19.60 4.42
CA LEU A 239 -4.27 20.86 4.75
C LEU A 239 -4.95 20.83 6.12
N LEU A 240 -5.41 19.66 6.57
CA LEU A 240 -6.06 19.46 7.87
C LEU A 240 -5.05 19.38 9.03
N ASN A 241 -3.75 19.38 8.73
CA ASN A 241 -2.66 19.18 9.70
C ASN A 241 -2.90 17.97 10.62
N ARG A 242 -3.46 16.89 10.08
CA ARG A 242 -3.74 15.69 10.85
C ARG A 242 -2.46 14.92 11.13
N GLU A 243 -2.25 14.53 12.37
CA GLU A 243 -1.17 13.63 12.77
C GLU A 243 -1.53 12.19 12.36
N ASN A 244 -1.03 11.75 11.21
CA ASN A 244 -1.26 10.41 10.69
C ASN A 244 -0.13 9.48 11.11
N THR A 245 -0.42 8.53 11.99
CA THR A 245 0.53 7.48 12.38
C THR A 245 0.67 6.47 11.24
N ILE A 246 1.88 6.34 10.69
CA ILE A 246 2.20 5.43 9.58
C ILE A 246 2.84 4.13 10.06
N ASN A 247 3.43 4.13 11.25
CA ASN A 247 4.00 2.97 11.91
C ASN A 247 4.01 3.17 13.42
N SER A 248 3.98 2.06 14.17
CA SER A 248 4.14 2.04 15.62
C SER A 248 4.96 0.82 16.02
N PHE A 249 5.84 0.96 16.99
CA PHE A 249 6.59 -0.10 17.61
C PHE A 249 6.83 0.19 19.09
N TYR A 250 7.20 -0.81 19.85
CA TYR A 250 7.34 -0.71 21.31
C TYR A 250 8.79 -0.93 21.74
N ARG A 251 9.18 -0.29 22.83
CA ARG A 251 10.50 -0.43 23.45
C ARG A 251 10.34 -0.56 24.95
N ILE A 252 11.22 -1.35 25.58
CA ILE A 252 11.38 -1.34 27.03
C ILE A 252 12.30 -0.17 27.37
N ASN A 253 11.85 0.70 28.28
CA ASN A 253 12.59 1.85 28.75
C ASN A 253 12.36 1.96 30.27
N ASN A 254 13.41 1.81 31.09
CA ASN A 254 13.32 1.84 32.55
C ASN A 254 12.21 0.92 33.11
N ASP A 255 12.21 -0.36 32.68
CA ASP A 255 11.25 -1.40 33.05
C ASP A 255 9.78 -1.10 32.69
N ALA A 256 9.54 -0.16 31.82
CA ALA A 256 8.22 0.15 31.26
C ALA A 256 8.22 0.02 29.73
N VAL A 257 7.11 -0.45 29.16
CA VAL A 257 6.93 -0.49 27.71
C VAL A 257 6.45 0.87 27.22
N THR A 258 7.16 1.42 26.25
CA THR A 258 6.84 2.72 25.64
C THR A 258 6.55 2.54 24.16
N GLU A 259 5.40 3.05 23.70
CA GLU A 259 5.04 3.10 22.28
C GLU A 259 5.80 4.23 21.57
N VAL A 260 6.42 3.91 20.43
CA VAL A 260 7.07 4.87 19.55
C VAL A 260 6.27 4.96 18.24
N LYS A 261 5.67 6.11 17.99
CA LYS A 261 4.90 6.38 16.78
C LYS A 261 5.73 7.08 15.73
N GLN A 262 5.68 6.58 14.51
CA GLN A 262 6.18 7.27 13.33
C GLN A 262 5.01 7.96 12.65
N GLN A 263 5.11 9.27 12.50
CA GLN A 263 4.06 10.08 11.90
C GLN A 263 4.45 10.52 10.49
N SER A 264 3.46 10.70 9.62
CA SER A 264 3.65 11.36 8.33
C SER A 264 3.89 12.86 8.51
N LEU A 265 4.28 13.54 7.44
CA LEU A 265 4.43 15.00 7.46
C LEU A 265 3.11 15.69 7.85
N GLY A 266 3.19 16.69 8.69
CA GLY A 266 2.13 17.64 8.99
C GLY A 266 1.81 18.54 7.79
N ILE A 267 1.18 19.68 8.06
CA ILE A 267 0.90 20.69 7.02
C ILE A 267 2.20 21.15 6.36
N THR A 268 2.28 20.99 5.04
CA THR A 268 3.50 21.27 4.28
C THR A 268 3.16 22.13 3.06
N PRO A 269 3.40 23.46 3.15
CA PRO A 269 3.23 24.33 2.01
C PRO A 269 4.40 24.21 1.03
N ASN A 270 4.12 24.33 -0.26
CA ASN A 270 5.09 24.34 -1.34
C ASN A 270 4.81 25.48 -2.32
N LEU A 271 5.88 26.09 -2.85
CA LEU A 271 5.85 27.11 -3.88
C LEU A 271 6.67 26.64 -5.09
N ILE A 272 6.12 26.79 -6.28
CA ILE A 272 6.79 26.44 -7.54
C ILE A 272 6.75 27.65 -8.47
N PHE A 273 7.91 28.00 -9.03
CA PHE A 273 8.03 28.94 -10.14
C PHE A 273 8.82 28.26 -11.26
N ARG A 274 8.25 28.21 -12.47
CA ARG A 274 8.86 27.61 -13.65
C ARG A 274 8.77 28.55 -14.83
N VAL A 275 9.87 28.73 -15.55
CA VAL A 275 9.94 29.46 -16.80
C VAL A 275 10.21 28.51 -17.95
N ASN A 276 9.47 28.63 -19.05
CA ASN A 276 9.63 27.87 -20.29
C ASN A 276 9.98 28.87 -21.41
N PHE A 277 11.10 28.60 -22.09
CA PHE A 277 11.65 29.40 -23.16
C PHE A 277 11.31 28.80 -24.52
#